data_7a404919cb37d9799ba52cb2870e8a0e
#
_entry.id   7a404919cb37d9799ba52cb2870e8a0e
#
_cell.length_a   1.000
_cell.length_b   1.000
_cell.length_c   1.000
_cell.angle_alpha   90.00
_cell.angle_beta   90.00
_cell.angle_gamma   90.00
#
_symmetry.space_group_name_H-M   'P 1'
#
loop_
_entity.id
_entity.type
_entity.pdbx_description
1 polymer ?
#
loop_
_entity_poly.entity_id
_entity_poly.type
_entity_poly.pdbx_seq_one_letter_code
_entity_poly.pdbx_strand_id
1 'polypeptide(L)'
;LPLIDGQGNFGSVDGDPPAAMRYTETKLAKVSQFLVDDIEKSTVDFKSNYDDTEKEPVVLPSQFPNLLVNGAGGIAVGMATSIPPHNLGEIINATKAFIDNSEITTSQLMKHVPGPDFPTGGIIIGKNIIKEGYKTGRGSFKIRGEIKVENLKNGRDRLVISSIPYQVNKSVLNERIA
;
A
#
# COMPACT_ATOMS: atom_id res chain seq x y z
N LEU A 1 -4.19 -3.84 -2.11
CA LEU A 1 -4.94 -5.11 -2.22
C LEU A 1 -4.72 -5.92 -0.94
N PRO A 2 -5.77 -6.23 -0.14
CA PRO A 2 -5.64 -7.11 1.02
C PRO A 2 -5.32 -8.54 0.56
N LEU A 3 -4.24 -9.10 1.12
CA LEU A 3 -3.76 -10.45 0.80
C LEU A 3 -4.29 -11.50 1.79
N ILE A 4 -4.82 -11.05 2.92
CA ILE A 4 -5.35 -11.87 4.00
C ILE A 4 -6.79 -11.44 4.26
N ASP A 5 -7.69 -12.41 4.35
CA ASP A 5 -9.05 -12.23 4.84
C ASP A 5 -9.10 -12.62 6.32
N GLY A 6 -9.62 -11.71 7.13
CA GLY A 6 -9.84 -11.93 8.57
C GLY A 6 -11.30 -12.24 8.88
N GLN A 7 -11.53 -13.08 9.88
CA GLN A 7 -12.83 -13.31 10.48
C GLN A 7 -12.77 -13.06 11.98
N GLY A 8 -13.67 -12.24 12.49
CA GLY A 8 -13.70 -11.81 13.89
C GLY A 8 -13.32 -10.34 14.06
N ASN A 9 -13.07 -9.95 15.31
CA ASN A 9 -12.73 -8.56 15.66
C ASN A 9 -11.20 -8.36 15.67
N PHE A 10 -10.70 -7.64 14.66
CA PHE A 10 -9.29 -7.25 14.53
C PHE A 10 -9.03 -5.80 14.98
N GLY A 11 -9.95 -5.19 15.71
CA GLY A 11 -9.92 -3.79 16.09
C GLY A 11 -10.68 -2.91 15.10
N SER A 12 -10.69 -1.60 15.36
CA SER A 12 -11.37 -0.62 14.50
C SER A 12 -10.48 0.57 14.17
N VAL A 13 -10.90 1.32 13.14
CA VAL A 13 -10.27 2.60 12.78
C VAL A 13 -10.44 3.64 13.91
N ASP A 14 -11.44 3.48 14.76
CA ASP A 14 -11.69 4.36 15.90
C ASP A 14 -10.80 4.07 17.12
N GLY A 15 -9.93 3.07 17.03
CA GLY A 15 -8.97 2.73 18.06
C GLY A 15 -9.42 1.64 19.03
N ASP A 16 -10.56 0.99 18.75
CA ASP A 16 -10.99 -0.16 19.56
C ASP A 16 -9.97 -1.30 19.48
N PRO A 17 -9.64 -1.95 20.60
CA PRO A 17 -8.69 -3.04 20.61
C PRO A 17 -9.25 -4.29 19.89
N PRO A 18 -8.38 -5.13 19.30
CA PRO A 18 -8.80 -6.42 18.77
C PRO A 18 -9.23 -7.38 19.87
N ALA A 19 -10.04 -8.37 19.51
CA ALA A 19 -10.34 -9.48 20.39
C ALA A 19 -9.08 -10.33 20.65
N ALA A 20 -9.15 -11.20 21.69
CA ALA A 20 -8.09 -12.19 21.89
C ALA A 20 -7.98 -13.10 20.67
N MET A 21 -6.73 -13.48 20.29
CA MET A 21 -6.44 -14.22 19.07
C MET A 21 -7.23 -15.54 18.92
N ARG A 22 -7.64 -16.17 20.01
CA ARG A 22 -8.46 -17.38 19.98
C ARG A 22 -9.88 -17.19 19.42
N TYR A 23 -10.32 -15.93 19.22
CA TYR A 23 -11.62 -15.58 18.65
C TYR A 23 -11.52 -15.05 17.21
N THR A 24 -10.33 -15.08 16.65
CA THR A 24 -10.08 -14.58 15.29
C THR A 24 -9.46 -15.65 14.42
N GLU A 25 -9.83 -15.65 13.15
CA GLU A 25 -9.30 -16.56 12.14
C GLU A 25 -8.79 -15.75 10.95
N THR A 26 -7.79 -16.27 10.27
CA THR A 26 -7.24 -15.67 9.06
C THR A 26 -7.08 -16.73 7.97
N LYS A 27 -7.29 -16.32 6.74
CA LYS A 27 -7.02 -17.13 5.55
C LYS A 27 -6.47 -16.26 4.42
N LEU A 28 -5.85 -16.88 3.44
CA LEU A 28 -5.44 -16.17 2.23
C LEU A 28 -6.65 -15.64 1.47
N ALA A 29 -6.61 -14.37 1.09
CA ALA A 29 -7.58 -13.81 0.17
C ALA A 29 -7.42 -14.43 -1.23
N LYS A 30 -8.47 -14.44 -2.03
CA LYS A 30 -8.44 -15.03 -3.40
C LYS A 30 -7.34 -14.43 -4.28
N VAL A 31 -7.05 -13.14 -4.12
CA VAL A 31 -6.00 -12.45 -4.89
C VAL A 31 -4.60 -12.96 -4.54
N SER A 32 -4.39 -13.50 -3.34
CA SER A 32 -3.09 -14.03 -2.92
C SER A 32 -2.69 -15.29 -3.69
N GLN A 33 -3.66 -16.01 -4.29
CA GLN A 33 -3.37 -17.14 -5.17
C GLN A 33 -2.47 -16.73 -6.33
N PHE A 34 -2.67 -15.56 -6.92
CA PHE A 34 -1.84 -15.02 -8.01
C PHE A 34 -0.39 -14.72 -7.60
N LEU A 35 -0.08 -14.69 -6.29
CA LEU A 35 1.30 -14.54 -5.82
C LEU A 35 2.05 -15.85 -5.75
N VAL A 36 1.32 -16.97 -5.56
CA VAL A 36 1.90 -18.30 -5.30
C VAL A 36 1.63 -19.31 -6.43
N ASP A 37 0.80 -18.95 -7.41
CA ASP A 37 0.54 -19.81 -8.56
C ASP A 37 1.85 -20.24 -9.23
N ASP A 38 1.92 -21.51 -9.62
CA ASP A 38 3.07 -22.12 -10.26
C ASP A 38 4.36 -22.24 -9.39
N ILE A 39 4.28 -21.99 -8.08
CA ILE A 39 5.43 -22.11 -7.17
C ILE A 39 6.05 -23.51 -7.17
N GLU A 40 5.22 -24.56 -7.39
CA GLU A 40 5.66 -25.97 -7.44
C GLU A 40 6.32 -26.35 -8.78
N LYS A 41 6.26 -25.46 -9.78
CA LYS A 41 6.80 -25.72 -11.13
C LYS A 41 8.23 -25.22 -11.34
N SER A 42 8.99 -25.05 -10.26
CA SER A 42 10.36 -24.54 -10.30
C SER A 42 10.50 -23.16 -10.98
N THR A 43 9.51 -22.31 -10.78
CA THR A 43 9.48 -20.95 -11.34
C THR A 43 10.35 -19.97 -10.57
N VAL A 44 10.73 -20.32 -9.32
CA VAL A 44 11.57 -19.52 -8.43
C VAL A 44 12.55 -20.42 -7.68
N ASP A 45 13.66 -19.85 -7.23
CA ASP A 45 14.65 -20.53 -6.41
C ASP A 45 14.16 -20.66 -4.96
N PHE A 46 14.61 -21.77 -4.32
CA PHE A 46 14.35 -22.05 -2.92
C PHE A 46 15.65 -22.06 -2.12
N LYS A 47 15.60 -21.64 -0.89
CA LYS A 47 16.68 -21.73 0.11
C LYS A 47 16.16 -22.41 1.37
N SER A 48 17.08 -22.89 2.23
CA SER A 48 16.71 -23.36 3.56
C SER A 48 16.14 -22.21 4.41
N ASN A 49 15.18 -22.55 5.26
CA ASN A 49 14.70 -21.67 6.33
C ASN A 49 15.76 -21.53 7.43
N TYR A 50 15.43 -20.81 8.52
CA TYR A 50 16.38 -20.48 9.59
C TYR A 50 17.05 -21.69 10.24
N ASP A 51 16.34 -22.79 10.42
CA ASP A 51 16.82 -24.00 11.11
C ASP A 51 17.10 -25.19 10.19
N ASP A 52 17.15 -24.97 8.87
CA ASP A 52 17.37 -25.97 7.82
C ASP A 52 16.37 -27.14 7.82
N THR A 53 15.22 -26.98 8.47
CA THR A 53 14.19 -28.04 8.52
C THR A 53 13.31 -28.08 7.30
N GLU A 54 13.10 -26.93 6.65
CA GLU A 54 12.22 -26.75 5.49
C GLU A 54 12.87 -25.84 4.44
N LYS A 55 12.28 -25.80 3.26
CA LYS A 55 12.68 -24.87 2.19
C LYS A 55 11.65 -23.77 2.01
N GLU A 56 12.13 -22.54 1.82
CA GLU A 56 11.32 -21.39 1.52
C GLU A 56 11.71 -20.76 0.17
N PRO A 57 10.76 -20.18 -0.59
CA PRO A 57 11.09 -19.50 -1.84
C PRO A 57 11.88 -18.21 -1.55
N VAL A 58 12.89 -17.94 -2.38
CA VAL A 58 13.67 -16.69 -2.30
C VAL A 58 12.78 -15.48 -2.63
N VAL A 59 11.89 -15.64 -3.62
CA VAL A 59 10.85 -14.68 -4.01
C VAL A 59 9.59 -15.46 -4.39
N LEU A 60 8.42 -14.81 -4.33
CA LEU A 60 7.20 -15.41 -4.83
C LEU A 60 7.11 -15.30 -6.36
N PRO A 61 6.49 -16.26 -7.06
CA PRO A 61 6.33 -16.24 -8.52
C PRO A 61 5.59 -15.00 -9.03
N SER A 62 4.61 -14.54 -8.30
CA SER A 62 3.83 -13.32 -8.47
C SER A 62 3.42 -12.97 -9.92
N GLN A 63 2.18 -13.22 -10.29
CA GLN A 63 1.64 -12.92 -11.63
C GLN A 63 1.40 -11.42 -11.88
N PHE A 64 1.59 -10.57 -10.87
CA PHE A 64 1.50 -9.10 -10.99
C PHE A 64 2.57 -8.43 -10.10
N PRO A 65 2.99 -7.20 -10.40
CA PRO A 65 4.02 -6.49 -9.64
C PRO A 65 3.53 -6.07 -8.24
N ASN A 66 3.39 -7.02 -7.31
CA ASN A 66 2.83 -6.80 -5.98
C ASN A 66 3.59 -5.73 -5.18
N LEU A 67 4.92 -5.66 -5.32
CA LEU A 67 5.74 -4.64 -4.65
C LEU A 67 5.27 -3.21 -4.96
N LEU A 68 4.89 -2.94 -6.21
CA LEU A 68 4.40 -1.64 -6.63
C LEU A 68 2.92 -1.44 -6.26
N VAL A 69 2.11 -2.49 -6.35
CA VAL A 69 0.67 -2.41 -6.07
C VAL A 69 0.41 -2.20 -4.58
N ASN A 70 1.03 -2.99 -3.72
CA ASN A 70 0.83 -2.90 -2.28
C ASN A 70 1.86 -2.02 -1.56
N GLY A 71 2.95 -1.67 -2.23
CA GLY A 71 4.06 -0.99 -1.60
C GLY A 71 4.82 -1.91 -0.64
N ALA A 72 5.80 -1.35 0.03
CA ALA A 72 6.56 -2.03 1.08
C ALA A 72 7.06 -1.03 2.10
N GLY A 73 7.05 -1.41 3.37
CA GLY A 73 7.67 -0.66 4.45
C GLY A 73 8.54 -1.60 5.28
N GLY A 74 9.77 -1.20 5.55
CA GLY A 74 10.69 -2.00 6.34
C GLY A 74 11.77 -1.15 6.99
N ILE A 75 12.19 -1.58 8.17
CA ILE A 75 13.25 -0.95 8.95
C ILE A 75 14.30 -2.01 9.24
N ALA A 76 15.52 -1.74 8.81
CA ALA A 76 16.69 -2.56 9.09
C ALA A 76 17.77 -1.72 9.79
N VAL A 77 18.81 -2.38 10.28
CA VAL A 77 19.95 -1.66 10.86
C VAL A 77 20.66 -0.88 9.75
N GLY A 78 20.72 0.43 9.90
CA GLY A 78 21.40 1.34 8.98
C GLY A 78 20.62 1.70 7.71
N MET A 79 19.43 1.10 7.46
CA MET A 79 18.61 1.45 6.29
C MET A 79 17.12 1.22 6.54
N ALA A 80 16.29 1.95 5.80
CA ALA A 80 14.85 1.76 5.79
C ALA A 80 14.33 1.88 4.36
N THR A 81 13.20 1.23 4.08
CA THR A 81 12.48 1.39 2.82
C THR A 81 11.03 1.78 3.10
N SER A 82 10.48 2.61 2.21
CA SER A 82 9.07 3.00 2.24
C SER A 82 8.60 3.23 0.81
N ILE A 83 8.03 2.18 0.22
CA ILE A 83 7.48 2.21 -1.14
C ILE A 83 5.96 2.38 -0.99
N PRO A 84 5.37 3.45 -1.54
CA PRO A 84 3.93 3.66 -1.46
C PRO A 84 3.17 2.68 -2.36
N PRO A 85 1.89 2.38 -2.05
CA PRO A 85 1.04 1.58 -2.93
C PRO A 85 0.62 2.36 -4.18
N HIS A 86 0.23 1.62 -5.23
CA HIS A 86 -0.22 2.17 -6.50
C HIS A 86 -1.48 1.47 -6.99
N ASN A 87 -2.18 2.09 -7.92
CA ASN A 87 -3.36 1.51 -8.55
C ASN A 87 -2.98 0.30 -9.41
N LEU A 88 -3.66 -0.83 -9.20
CA LEU A 88 -3.39 -2.08 -9.93
C LEU A 88 -3.53 -1.92 -11.45
N GLY A 89 -4.59 -1.24 -11.91
CA GLY A 89 -4.84 -1.04 -13.34
C GLY A 89 -3.75 -0.18 -13.99
N GLU A 90 -3.31 0.87 -13.29
CA GLU A 90 -2.20 1.73 -13.74
C GLU A 90 -0.88 0.96 -13.82
N ILE A 91 -0.55 0.15 -12.81
CA ILE A 91 0.65 -0.68 -12.81
C ILE A 91 0.61 -1.72 -13.94
N ILE A 92 -0.52 -2.38 -14.17
CA ILE A 92 -0.67 -3.33 -15.29
C ILE A 92 -0.47 -2.62 -16.64
N ASN A 93 -1.04 -1.44 -16.83
CA ASN A 93 -0.87 -0.68 -18.06
C ASN A 93 0.59 -0.25 -18.27
N ALA A 94 1.27 0.18 -17.21
CA ALA A 94 2.69 0.50 -17.27
C ALA A 94 3.54 -0.74 -17.57
N THR A 95 3.22 -1.88 -16.97
CA THR A 95 3.92 -3.15 -17.23
C THR A 95 3.77 -3.57 -18.70
N LYS A 96 2.57 -3.48 -19.26
CA LYS A 96 2.33 -3.74 -20.69
C LYS A 96 3.17 -2.82 -21.58
N ALA A 97 3.15 -1.52 -21.29
CA ALA A 97 3.94 -0.54 -22.05
C ALA A 97 5.45 -0.80 -21.94
N PHE A 98 5.92 -1.31 -20.81
CA PHE A 98 7.32 -1.70 -20.61
C PHE A 98 7.69 -2.98 -21.39
N ILE A 99 6.79 -3.95 -21.45
CA ILE A 99 6.99 -5.18 -22.23
C ILE A 99 7.05 -4.84 -23.73
N ASP A 100 6.17 -3.95 -24.22
CA ASP A 100 6.14 -3.52 -25.61
C ASP A 100 7.37 -2.68 -26.01
N ASN A 101 7.96 -1.97 -25.05
CA ASN A 101 9.16 -1.15 -25.26
C ASN A 101 10.00 -1.09 -23.97
N SER A 102 11.04 -1.93 -23.87
CA SER A 102 11.95 -1.99 -22.72
C SER A 102 12.78 -0.72 -22.50
N GLU A 103 12.93 0.12 -23.52
CA GLU A 103 13.64 1.39 -23.46
C GLU A 103 12.75 2.58 -23.05
N ILE A 104 11.50 2.30 -22.62
CA ILE A 104 10.57 3.33 -22.17
C ILE A 104 11.14 4.11 -20.97
N THR A 105 11.09 5.42 -21.04
CA THR A 105 11.62 6.29 -19.96
C THR A 105 10.66 6.38 -18.77
N THR A 106 11.20 6.69 -17.59
CA THR A 106 10.39 6.95 -16.38
C THR A 106 9.29 7.99 -16.64
N SER A 107 9.59 9.05 -17.39
CA SER A 107 8.60 10.09 -17.73
C SER A 107 7.48 9.60 -18.66
N GLN A 108 7.74 8.59 -19.46
CA GLN A 108 6.73 7.94 -20.29
C GLN A 108 5.89 6.95 -19.47
N LEU A 109 6.50 6.17 -18.59
CA LEU A 109 5.81 5.29 -17.65
C LEU A 109 4.87 6.07 -16.72
N MET A 110 5.25 7.27 -16.32
CA MET A 110 4.40 8.17 -15.51
C MET A 110 3.13 8.67 -16.21
N LYS A 111 2.97 8.42 -17.51
CA LYS A 111 1.68 8.64 -18.20
C LYS A 111 0.66 7.56 -17.83
N HIS A 112 1.13 6.38 -17.44
CA HIS A 112 0.31 5.25 -16.99
C HIS A 112 0.19 5.23 -15.47
N VAL A 113 1.27 5.60 -14.74
CA VAL A 113 1.32 5.66 -13.27
C VAL A 113 1.69 7.07 -12.84
N PRO A 114 0.73 7.99 -12.72
CA PRO A 114 0.99 9.39 -12.40
C PRO A 114 1.50 9.61 -10.97
N GLY A 115 1.23 8.68 -10.07
CA GLY A 115 1.63 8.75 -8.68
C GLY A 115 1.12 7.60 -7.82
N PRO A 116 1.47 7.59 -6.53
CA PRO A 116 0.91 6.66 -5.56
C PRO A 116 -0.62 6.75 -5.46
N ASP A 117 -1.25 5.62 -5.13
CA ASP A 117 -2.70 5.52 -4.89
C ASP A 117 -2.93 4.86 -3.52
N PHE A 118 -3.43 5.64 -2.56
CA PHE A 118 -3.61 5.19 -1.18
C PHE A 118 -5.03 4.68 -0.94
N PRO A 119 -5.21 3.58 -0.17
CA PRO A 119 -6.54 3.00 0.08
C PRO A 119 -7.47 3.92 0.86
N THR A 120 -6.95 4.90 1.59
CA THR A 120 -7.72 5.88 2.36
C THR A 120 -7.98 7.18 1.60
N GLY A 121 -7.58 7.26 0.34
CA GLY A 121 -7.70 8.48 -0.46
C GLY A 121 -6.73 9.59 -0.02
N GLY A 122 -7.17 10.83 -0.12
CA GLY A 122 -6.37 12.01 0.18
C GLY A 122 -5.74 12.65 -1.05
N ILE A 123 -5.05 13.76 -0.84
CA ILE A 123 -4.44 14.57 -1.89
C ILE A 123 -2.94 14.62 -1.67
N ILE A 124 -2.17 14.16 -2.65
CA ILE A 124 -0.71 14.29 -2.64
C ILE A 124 -0.31 15.69 -3.07
N ILE A 125 0.55 16.34 -2.29
CA ILE A 125 1.05 17.67 -2.56
C ILE A 125 2.47 17.57 -3.10
N GLY A 126 2.69 18.07 -4.32
CA GLY A 126 4.04 18.14 -4.92
C GLY A 126 4.29 17.16 -6.06
N LYS A 127 3.68 17.40 -7.22
CA LYS A 127 3.86 16.56 -8.43
C LYS A 127 5.32 16.37 -8.85
N ASN A 128 6.15 17.39 -8.71
CA ASN A 128 7.58 17.32 -9.07
C ASN A 128 8.35 16.37 -8.14
N ILE A 129 7.95 16.28 -6.88
CA ILE A 129 8.58 15.40 -5.88
C ILE A 129 8.30 13.92 -6.22
N ILE A 130 7.10 13.61 -6.71
CA ILE A 130 6.76 12.26 -7.17
C ILE A 130 7.67 11.86 -8.33
N LYS A 131 7.82 12.75 -9.32
CA LYS A 131 8.69 12.52 -10.49
C LYS A 131 10.14 12.28 -10.07
N GLU A 132 10.65 13.09 -9.16
CA GLU A 132 12.01 12.93 -8.64
C GLU A 132 12.14 11.63 -7.83
N GLY A 133 11.16 11.30 -7.00
CA GLY A 133 11.12 10.04 -6.25
C GLY A 133 11.17 8.81 -7.17
N TYR A 134 10.40 8.80 -8.26
CA TYR A 134 10.43 7.70 -9.23
C TYR A 134 11.75 7.62 -10.00
N LYS A 135 12.40 8.77 -10.25
CA LYS A 135 13.67 8.81 -10.96
C LYS A 135 14.86 8.40 -10.10
N THR A 136 14.87 8.79 -8.83
CA THR A 136 16.04 8.65 -7.93
C THR A 136 15.85 7.59 -6.86
N GLY A 137 14.63 7.09 -6.64
CA GLY A 137 14.27 6.24 -5.51
C GLY A 137 14.21 7.00 -4.18
N ARG A 138 14.28 8.34 -4.19
CA ARG A 138 14.25 9.17 -2.99
C ARG A 138 13.30 10.34 -3.18
N GLY A 139 12.42 10.55 -2.21
CA GLY A 139 11.48 11.67 -2.21
C GLY A 139 10.70 11.72 -0.89
N SER A 140 10.20 12.91 -0.56
CA SER A 140 9.31 13.11 0.57
C SER A 140 8.18 14.01 0.13
N PHE A 141 6.96 13.50 0.14
CA PHE A 141 5.75 14.26 -0.20
C PHE A 141 4.80 14.32 0.98
N LYS A 142 3.93 15.31 0.96
CA LYS A 142 2.86 15.47 1.96
C LYS A 142 1.55 14.93 1.40
N ILE A 143 0.78 14.24 2.25
CA ILE A 143 -0.58 13.82 1.95
C ILE A 143 -1.51 14.66 2.81
N ARG A 144 -2.55 15.23 2.20
CA ARG A 144 -3.59 15.98 2.87
C ARG A 144 -4.90 15.23 2.80
N GLY A 145 -5.62 15.13 3.92
CA GLY A 145 -7.00 14.67 3.95
C GLY A 145 -7.96 15.70 3.33
N GLU A 146 -9.17 15.29 3.07
CA GLU A 146 -10.23 16.15 2.58
C GLU A 146 -11.08 16.67 3.74
N ILE A 147 -11.24 18.00 3.79
CA ILE A 147 -12.01 18.69 4.82
C ILE A 147 -13.03 19.58 4.13
N LYS A 148 -14.29 19.49 4.56
CA LYS A 148 -15.38 20.37 4.12
C LYS A 148 -15.93 21.15 5.30
N VAL A 149 -16.26 22.41 5.06
CA VAL A 149 -16.95 23.25 6.03
C VAL A 149 -18.45 23.22 5.71
N GLU A 150 -19.26 22.87 6.68
CA GLU A 150 -20.73 22.90 6.59
C GLU A 150 -21.28 23.94 7.56
N ASN A 151 -22.02 24.90 7.02
CA ASN A 151 -22.70 25.90 7.83
C ASN A 151 -23.99 25.32 8.44
N LEU A 152 -24.11 25.38 9.76
CA LEU A 152 -25.27 24.92 10.47
C LEU A 152 -26.30 26.08 10.65
N LYS A 153 -27.59 25.72 10.74
CA LYS A 153 -28.70 26.69 10.88
C LYS A 153 -28.63 27.61 12.13
N ASN A 154 -27.81 27.24 13.11
CA ASN A 154 -27.60 27.99 14.35
C ASN A 154 -26.38 28.94 14.31
N GLY A 155 -25.85 29.25 13.13
CA GLY A 155 -24.69 30.13 12.95
C GLY A 155 -23.35 29.51 13.38
N ARG A 156 -23.30 28.19 13.57
CA ARG A 156 -22.07 27.45 13.84
C ARG A 156 -21.60 26.74 12.56
N ASP A 157 -20.31 26.57 12.43
CA ASP A 157 -19.73 25.78 11.37
C ASP A 157 -19.38 24.38 11.88
N ARG A 158 -19.53 23.38 11.00
CA ARG A 158 -19.10 22.02 11.23
C ARG A 158 -17.98 21.68 10.23
N LEU A 159 -16.84 21.19 10.74
CA LEU A 159 -15.77 20.63 9.91
C LEU A 159 -16.03 19.14 9.69
N VAL A 160 -16.21 18.75 8.45
CA VAL A 160 -16.37 17.34 8.05
C VAL A 160 -15.09 16.86 7.40
N ILE A 161 -14.38 15.96 8.07
CA ILE A 161 -13.17 15.31 7.55
C ILE A 161 -13.64 14.03 6.86
N SER A 162 -13.65 14.03 5.53
CA SER A 162 -14.12 12.90 4.70
C SER A 162 -13.02 11.89 4.38
N SER A 163 -11.75 12.30 4.44
CA SER A 163 -10.62 11.38 4.34
C SER A 163 -9.46 11.83 5.24
N ILE A 164 -8.72 10.87 5.76
CA ILE A 164 -7.48 11.10 6.50
C ILE A 164 -6.31 10.49 5.73
N PRO A 165 -5.09 11.05 5.82
CA PRO A 165 -3.94 10.50 5.15
C PRO A 165 -3.67 9.04 5.56
N TYR A 166 -3.15 8.26 4.61
CA TYR A 166 -2.78 6.86 4.86
C TYR A 166 -1.81 6.74 6.05
N GLN A 167 -2.02 5.73 6.89
CA GLN A 167 -1.25 5.46 8.13
C GLN A 167 -1.43 6.51 9.25
N VAL A 168 -2.32 7.48 9.11
CA VAL A 168 -2.67 8.38 10.21
C VAL A 168 -3.70 7.69 11.11
N ASN A 169 -3.40 7.60 12.40
CA ASN A 169 -4.31 7.06 13.40
C ASN A 169 -5.44 8.08 13.69
N LYS A 170 -6.68 7.69 13.46
CA LYS A 170 -7.87 8.54 13.62
C LYS A 170 -8.08 8.97 15.07
N SER A 171 -7.89 8.07 16.03
CA SER A 171 -8.04 8.35 17.45
C SER A 171 -7.07 9.42 17.91
N VAL A 172 -5.77 9.25 17.58
CA VAL A 172 -4.72 10.24 17.89
C VAL A 172 -4.98 11.58 17.18
N LEU A 173 -5.52 11.56 15.95
CA LEU A 173 -5.89 12.78 15.25
C LEU A 173 -7.01 13.54 16.00
N ASN A 174 -8.05 12.84 16.43
CA ASN A 174 -9.12 13.42 17.21
C ASN A 174 -8.64 14.04 18.53
N GLU A 175 -7.77 13.34 19.25
CA GLU A 175 -7.15 13.85 20.49
C GLU A 175 -6.34 15.14 20.28
N ARG A 176 -5.72 15.29 19.09
CA ARG A 176 -4.94 16.49 18.76
C ARG A 176 -5.80 17.68 18.31
N ILE A 177 -7.03 17.44 17.86
CA ILE A 177 -7.97 18.47 17.42
C ILE A 177 -8.80 18.97 18.59
N ALA A 178 -9.11 18.11 19.57
CA ALA A 178 -9.86 18.46 20.77
C ALA A 178 -9.01 19.29 21.74
#